data_06dc37ab4da344d00de5bcbd2c51c530
#
_entry.id   06dc37ab4da344d00de5bcbd2c51c530
#
_cell.length_a   1.000
_cell.length_b   1.000
_cell.length_c   1.000
_cell.angle_alpha   90.00
_cell.angle_beta   90.00
_cell.angle_gamma   90.00
#
_symmetry.space_group_name_H-M   'P 1'
#
loop_
_entity.id
_entity.type
_entity.pdbx_description
1 polymer ?
#
loop_
_entity_poly.entity_id
_entity_poly.type
_entity_poly.pdbx_seq_one_letter_code
_entity_poly.pdbx_strand_id
1 'polypeptide(L)' 'MSIEWGKGSAFNLARFKGLRLERSRNHNGWSFLVSDDNLTYLHVDNRHFKTKEELDECITEWINERKKM' A
#
# COMPACT_ATOMS: atom_id res chain seq x y z
N MET A 1 -1.48 -14.28 0.68
CA MET A 1 -0.84 -13.59 1.83
C MET A 1 -1.39 -12.19 1.96
N SER A 2 -1.71 -11.81 3.16
CA SER A 2 -2.23 -10.48 3.40
C SER A 2 -1.13 -9.56 3.94
N ILE A 3 -1.30 -8.27 3.69
CA ILE A 3 -0.38 -7.26 4.18
C ILE A 3 -0.65 -7.03 5.66
N GLU A 4 0.40 -7.04 6.47
CA GLU A 4 0.26 -6.79 7.89
C GLU A 4 0.51 -5.32 8.18
N TRP A 5 -0.56 -4.58 8.35
CA TRP A 5 -0.48 -3.17 8.68
C TRP A 5 -0.15 -3.00 10.17
N GLY A 6 0.53 -1.90 10.48
CA GLY A 6 0.87 -1.59 11.86
C GLY A 6 -0.36 -1.34 12.73
N LYS A 7 -0.10 -1.12 14.00
CA LYS A 7 -1.15 -0.91 15.00
C LYS A 7 -0.98 0.44 15.66
N GLY A 8 -2.05 0.93 16.28
CA GLY A 8 -2.01 2.21 16.93
C GLY A 8 -1.68 3.33 15.98
N SER A 9 -0.72 4.17 16.31
CA SER A 9 -0.33 5.30 15.47
C SER A 9 0.31 4.89 14.14
N ALA A 10 0.72 3.63 14.02
CA ALA A 10 1.33 3.11 12.80
C ALA A 10 0.34 2.33 11.93
N PHE A 11 -0.95 2.48 12.15
CA PHE A 11 -1.97 1.71 11.43
C PHE A 11 -1.92 1.89 9.91
N ASN A 12 -1.34 2.98 9.45
CA ASN A 12 -1.26 3.29 8.04
C ASN A 12 0.07 2.91 7.39
N LEU A 13 0.94 2.23 8.12
CA LEU A 13 2.26 1.86 7.63
C LEU A 13 2.41 0.34 7.62
N ALA A 14 3.12 -0.17 6.62
CA ALA A 14 3.42 -1.59 6.53
C ALA A 14 4.69 -1.81 5.72
N ARG A 15 5.26 -3.02 5.86
CA ARG A 15 6.33 -3.48 5.00
C ARG A 15 5.90 -4.80 4.38
N PHE A 16 6.14 -4.93 3.09
CA PHE A 16 5.72 -6.12 2.38
C PHE A 16 6.70 -6.38 1.25
N LYS A 17 7.34 -7.53 1.30
CA LYS A 17 8.30 -7.97 0.27
C LYS A 17 9.40 -6.94 0.02
N GLY A 18 9.92 -6.35 1.09
CA GLY A 18 11.01 -5.40 1.01
C GLY A 18 10.62 -3.97 0.64
N LEU A 19 9.34 -3.71 0.51
CA LEU A 19 8.86 -2.39 0.16
C LEU A 19 8.13 -1.75 1.34
N ARG A 20 8.17 -0.44 1.40
CA ARG A 20 7.42 0.32 2.38
C ARG A 20 6.08 0.71 1.79
N LEU A 21 5.03 0.43 2.52
CA LEU A 21 3.67 0.76 2.11
C LEU A 21 3.10 1.79 3.05
N GLU A 22 2.40 2.76 2.48
CA GLU A 22 1.72 3.77 3.27
C GLU A 22 0.33 3.93 2.68
N ARG A 23 -0.67 3.90 3.55
CA ARG A 23 -2.05 4.10 3.12
C ARG A 23 -2.61 5.32 3.81
N SER A 24 -3.59 5.95 3.17
CA SER A 24 -4.29 7.08 3.76
C SER A 24 -5.75 7.01 3.39
N ARG A 25 -6.56 7.70 4.18
CA ARG A 25 -8.00 7.74 3.96
C ARG A 25 -8.48 9.17 4.02
N ASN A 26 -9.35 9.52 3.07
CA ASN A 26 -10.04 10.80 3.12
C ASN A 26 -11.52 10.55 2.79
N HIS A 27 -12.27 11.62 2.61
CA HIS A 27 -13.71 11.49 2.34
C HIS A 27 -14.03 10.78 1.02
N ASN A 28 -13.06 10.65 0.14
CA ASN A 28 -13.23 9.94 -1.14
C ASN A 28 -12.89 8.45 -1.04
N GLY A 29 -12.22 8.03 0.03
CA GLY A 29 -11.84 6.64 0.22
C GLY A 29 -10.37 6.47 0.55
N TRP A 30 -9.86 5.27 0.29
CA TRP A 30 -8.49 4.88 0.62
C TRP A 30 -7.57 5.02 -0.59
N SER A 31 -6.34 5.43 -0.33
CA SER A 31 -5.29 5.46 -1.35
C SER A 31 -3.99 4.93 -0.74
N PHE A 32 -2.99 4.66 -1.57
CA PHE A 32 -1.74 4.12 -1.06
C PHE A 32 -0.53 4.62 -1.83
N LEU A 33 0.62 4.44 -1.20
CA LEU A 33 1.91 4.86 -1.69
C LEU A 33 2.90 3.73 -1.45
N VAL A 34 3.77 3.46 -2.43
CA VAL A 34 4.80 2.44 -2.29
C VAL A 34 6.17 3.10 -2.46
N SER A 35 7.09 2.79 -1.56
CA SER A 35 8.45 3.30 -1.66
C SER A 35 9.46 2.20 -1.35
N ASP A 36 10.71 2.39 -1.75
CA ASP A 36 11.79 1.46 -1.44
C ASP A 36 12.47 1.85 -0.12
N ASP A 37 13.53 1.11 0.24
CA ASP A 37 14.25 1.36 1.50
C ASP A 37 14.94 2.71 1.53
N ASN A 38 15.19 3.31 0.38
CA ASN A 38 15.83 4.63 0.29
C ASN A 38 14.77 5.75 0.22
N LEU A 39 13.51 5.42 0.49
CA LEU A 39 12.40 6.36 0.46
C LEU A 39 12.13 6.95 -0.94
N THR A 40 12.59 6.25 -1.98
CA THR A 40 12.26 6.63 -3.35
C THR A 40 10.84 6.13 -3.65
N TYR A 41 9.99 7.02 -4.07
CA TYR A 41 8.60 6.67 -4.40
C TYR A 41 8.56 5.87 -5.68
N LEU A 42 8.02 4.66 -5.59
CA LEU A 42 7.90 3.76 -6.72
C LEU A 42 6.53 3.85 -7.36
N HIS A 43 5.51 4.15 -6.56
CA HIS A 43 4.14 4.20 -7.04
C HIS A 43 3.28 4.99 -6.08
N VAL A 44 2.46 5.86 -6.63
CA VAL A 44 1.45 6.60 -5.88
C VAL A 44 0.12 6.29 -6.55
N ASP A 45 -0.79 5.67 -5.81
CA ASP A 45 -2.10 5.33 -6.37
C ASP A 45 -3.14 6.29 -5.83
N ASN A 46 -3.71 7.08 -6.73
CA ASN A 46 -4.71 8.08 -6.39
C ASN A 46 -6.14 7.58 -6.55
N ARG A 47 -6.31 6.30 -6.88
CA ARG A 47 -7.65 5.73 -6.91
C ARG A 47 -8.17 5.66 -5.48
N HIS A 48 -9.46 5.83 -5.33
CA HIS A 48 -10.07 5.86 -4.01
C HIS A 48 -10.86 4.58 -3.79
N PHE A 49 -10.28 3.68 -3.01
CA PHE A 49 -10.89 2.39 -2.71
C PHE A 49 -11.88 2.56 -1.57
N LYS A 50 -13.01 1.88 -1.67
CA LYS A 50 -14.05 2.00 -0.65
C LYS A 50 -13.70 1.26 0.63
N THR A 51 -12.95 0.17 0.52
CA THR A 51 -12.61 -0.66 1.68
C THR A 51 -11.13 -0.93 1.73
N LYS A 52 -10.64 -1.30 2.92
CA LYS A 52 -9.25 -1.70 3.11
C LYS A 52 -8.91 -2.94 2.32
N GLU A 53 -9.88 -3.84 2.17
CA GLU A 53 -9.71 -5.10 1.46
C GLU A 53 -9.43 -4.84 -0.02
N GLU A 54 -10.16 -3.93 -0.62
CA GLU A 54 -9.90 -3.55 -2.01
C GLU A 54 -8.53 -2.92 -2.18
N LEU A 55 -8.13 -2.09 -1.22
CA LEU A 55 -6.82 -1.46 -1.21
C LEU A 55 -5.73 -2.52 -1.14
N ASP A 56 -5.83 -3.46 -0.23
CA ASP A 56 -4.83 -4.51 -0.04
C ASP A 56 -4.71 -5.39 -1.28
N GLU A 57 -5.83 -5.71 -1.92
CA GLU A 57 -5.81 -6.48 -3.16
C GLU A 57 -5.05 -5.74 -4.25
N CYS A 58 -5.31 -4.46 -4.39
CA CYS A 58 -4.65 -3.65 -5.40
C CYS A 58 -3.15 -3.57 -5.16
N ILE A 59 -2.73 -3.37 -3.91
CA ILE A 59 -1.33 -3.33 -3.56
C ILE A 59 -0.66 -4.67 -3.88
N THR A 60 -1.30 -5.77 -3.50
CA THR A 60 -0.77 -7.11 -3.74
C THR A 60 -0.61 -7.37 -5.22
N GLU A 61 -1.61 -7.02 -6.02
CA GLU A 61 -1.53 -7.19 -7.46
C GLU A 61 -0.41 -6.36 -8.06
N TRP A 62 -0.26 -5.12 -7.64
CA TRP A 62 0.80 -4.25 -8.14
C TRP A 62 2.18 -4.85 -7.86
N ILE A 63 2.39 -5.35 -6.65
CA ILE A 63 3.67 -5.96 -6.27
C ILE A 63 3.93 -7.23 -7.07
N ASN A 64 2.90 -8.05 -7.26
CA ASN A 64 3.04 -9.29 -8.04
C ASN A 64 3.36 -9.01 -9.50
N GLU A 65 2.73 -8.02 -10.08
CA GLU A 65 3.02 -7.62 -11.45
C GLU A 65 4.45 -7.12 -11.60
N ARG A 66 4.91 -6.34 -10.61
CA ARG A 66 6.27 -5.83 -10.63
C ARG A 66 7.30 -6.96 -10.58
N LYS A 67 7.01 -8.04 -9.84
CA LYS A 67 7.95 -9.15 -9.72
C LYS A 67 8.08 -9.98 -10.98
N LYS A 68 7.10 -9.93 -11.85
CA LYS A 68 7.13 -10.66 -13.12
C LYS A 68 7.98 -9.98 -14.17
N MET A 69 8.37 -8.77 -13.95
CA MET A 69 9.18 -7.99 -14.88
C MET A 69 10.68 -8.07 -14.51
#